data_6de4a30b420fbc0d6d50112d00632b8c
#
_entry.id   6de4a30b420fbc0d6d50112d00632b8c
#
_cell.length_a   1.000
_cell.length_b   1.000
_cell.length_c   1.000
_cell.angle_alpha   90.00
_cell.angle_beta   90.00
_cell.angle_gamma   90.00
#
_symmetry.space_group_name_H-M   'P 1'
#
loop_
_entity.id
_entity.type
_entity.pdbx_description
1 polymer ?
#
loop_
_entity_poly.entity_id
_entity_poly.type
_entity_poly.pdbx_seq_one_letter_code
_entity_poly.pdbx_strand_id
1 'polypeptide(L)'
;ILSNGRSSRLNQHLVQEKQLFSSIDASISGSIDAGLFHISGKPSAGVSLEEAEAAVREELKILQNEAIAAQELEKVKNKFESTQIFGNINYLNVATNLAWFELNGAAEDMEKEVERYRAVTAGQLQTVAQTAFDKANGVVLKIVSSE
;
A
#
# COMPACT_ATOMS: atom_id res chain seq x y z
N ILE A 1 3.49 2.27 -3.73
CA ILE A 1 2.79 3.21 -4.62
C ILE A 1 1.84 4.08 -3.79
N LEU A 2 0.81 3.51 -3.13
CA LEU A 2 -0.25 4.30 -2.51
C LEU A 2 0.19 5.08 -1.27
N SER A 3 0.85 4.48 -0.27
CA SER A 3 1.12 5.19 0.99
C SER A 3 2.56 5.11 1.50
N ASN A 4 3.41 4.26 0.98
CA ASN A 4 4.73 4.05 1.55
C ASN A 4 5.71 5.22 1.27
N GLY A 5 5.69 6.23 2.13
CA GLY A 5 6.58 7.39 2.12
C GLY A 5 5.97 8.66 1.54
N ARG A 6 6.67 9.80 1.74
CA ARG A 6 6.18 11.13 1.36
C ARG A 6 5.89 11.31 -0.13
N SER A 7 6.55 10.56 -1.00
CA SER A 7 6.35 10.61 -2.45
C SER A 7 5.39 9.53 -2.95
N SER A 8 4.60 8.92 -2.09
CA SER A 8 3.50 8.02 -2.46
C SER A 8 2.27 8.83 -2.86
N ARG A 9 1.43 8.26 -3.74
CA ARG A 9 0.30 8.97 -4.36
C ARG A 9 -0.65 9.60 -3.33
N LEU A 10 -1.12 8.83 -2.35
CA LEU A 10 -2.05 9.36 -1.35
C LEU A 10 -1.41 10.48 -0.52
N ASN A 11 -0.13 10.33 -0.14
CA ASN A 11 0.54 11.38 0.63
C ASN A 11 0.78 12.63 -0.20
N GLN A 12 1.31 12.48 -1.42
CA GLN A 12 1.61 13.61 -2.29
C GLN A 12 0.34 14.36 -2.67
N HIS A 13 -0.66 13.66 -3.23
CA HIS A 13 -1.84 14.32 -3.77
C HIS A 13 -2.81 14.78 -2.67
N LEU A 14 -3.08 13.94 -1.65
CA LEU A 14 -4.14 14.24 -0.69
C LEU A 14 -3.66 14.98 0.56
N VAL A 15 -2.38 14.81 0.95
CA VAL A 15 -1.82 15.51 2.11
C VAL A 15 -1.08 16.76 1.70
N GLN A 16 -0.14 16.66 0.74
CA GLN A 16 0.74 17.80 0.41
C GLN A 16 0.09 18.78 -0.57
N GLU A 17 -0.52 18.30 -1.65
CA GLU A 17 -1.07 19.16 -2.70
C GLU A 17 -2.48 19.63 -2.38
N LYS A 18 -3.44 18.71 -2.21
CA LYS A 18 -4.86 19.05 -1.97
C LYS A 18 -5.15 19.41 -0.51
N GLN A 19 -4.27 19.05 0.44
CA GLN A 19 -4.39 19.29 1.89
C GLN A 19 -5.71 18.77 2.49
N LEU A 20 -6.31 17.78 1.89
CA LEU A 20 -7.58 17.19 2.34
C LEU A 20 -7.42 16.29 3.57
N PHE A 21 -6.21 15.78 3.81
CA PHE A 21 -5.88 14.93 4.94
C PHE A 21 -4.69 15.48 5.72
N SER A 22 -4.76 15.40 7.04
CA SER A 22 -3.59 15.63 7.91
C SER A 22 -2.65 14.42 7.92
N SER A 23 -3.21 13.23 7.74
CA SER A 23 -2.47 11.98 7.56
C SER A 23 -3.34 10.97 6.83
N ILE A 24 -2.72 10.16 5.98
CA ILE A 24 -3.37 9.04 5.31
C ILE A 24 -2.35 7.90 5.14
N ASP A 25 -2.80 6.68 5.37
CA ASP A 25 -2.02 5.47 5.20
C ASP A 25 -2.80 4.39 4.48
N ALA A 26 -2.08 3.50 3.79
CA ALA A 26 -2.63 2.33 3.14
C ALA A 26 -1.75 1.12 3.41
N SER A 27 -2.34 0.06 3.92
CA SER A 27 -1.64 -1.16 4.32
C SER A 27 -2.46 -2.41 3.98
N ILE A 28 -1.78 -3.54 3.96
CA ILE A 28 -2.41 -4.85 3.81
C ILE A 28 -2.27 -5.57 5.15
N SER A 29 -3.38 -5.98 5.74
CA SER A 29 -3.35 -6.94 6.84
C SER A 29 -3.32 -8.35 6.23
N GLY A 30 -2.12 -8.90 6.09
CA GLY A 30 -1.94 -10.26 5.63
C GLY A 30 -1.99 -11.25 6.79
N SER A 31 -2.63 -12.39 6.58
CA SER A 31 -2.52 -13.58 7.41
C SER A 31 -2.31 -14.78 6.49
N ILE A 32 -2.38 -16.00 7.04
CA ILE A 32 -2.35 -17.24 6.23
C ILE A 32 -3.54 -17.27 5.24
N ASP A 33 -4.69 -16.75 5.68
CA ASP A 33 -5.88 -16.59 4.86
C ASP A 33 -5.94 -15.22 4.17
N ALA A 34 -7.00 -15.00 3.37
CA ALA A 34 -7.23 -13.74 2.68
C ALA A 34 -7.27 -12.56 3.66
N GLY A 35 -6.45 -11.56 3.38
CA GLY A 35 -6.37 -10.34 4.17
C GLY A 35 -7.24 -9.20 3.63
N LEU A 36 -7.14 -8.05 4.27
CA LEU A 36 -7.83 -6.83 3.86
C LEU A 36 -6.80 -5.77 3.44
N PHE A 37 -7.15 -5.02 2.41
CA PHE A 37 -6.47 -3.78 2.09
C PHE A 37 -7.15 -2.64 2.83
N HIS A 38 -6.44 -1.98 3.73
CA HIS A 38 -6.96 -0.89 4.54
C HIS A 38 -6.43 0.44 4.02
N ILE A 39 -7.30 1.43 3.93
CA ILE A 39 -6.92 2.83 3.80
C ILE A 39 -7.51 3.54 5.01
N SER A 40 -6.66 4.15 5.81
CA SER A 40 -7.08 4.94 6.97
C SER A 40 -6.55 6.35 6.85
N GLY A 41 -7.37 7.34 7.16
CA GLY A 41 -6.98 8.74 7.04
C GLY A 41 -7.71 9.62 8.04
N LYS A 42 -7.03 10.70 8.43
CA LYS A 42 -7.61 11.76 9.24
C LYS A 42 -7.80 12.99 8.36
N PRO A 43 -9.04 13.37 8.00
CA PRO A 43 -9.30 14.57 7.23
C PRO A 43 -8.76 15.82 7.93
N SER A 44 -8.39 16.82 7.15
CA SER A 44 -8.01 18.14 7.65
C SER A 44 -9.23 18.88 8.21
N ALA A 45 -8.98 19.88 9.08
CA ALA A 45 -10.06 20.69 9.64
C ALA A 45 -10.85 21.37 8.51
N GLY A 46 -12.18 21.26 8.57
CA GLY A 46 -13.09 21.85 7.59
C GLY A 46 -13.37 20.99 6.36
N VAL A 47 -12.70 19.85 6.20
CA VAL A 47 -12.99 18.89 5.13
C VAL A 47 -14.07 17.91 5.57
N SER A 48 -15.11 17.75 4.75
CA SER A 48 -16.18 16.77 5.04
C SER A 48 -15.70 15.33 4.81
N LEU A 49 -16.34 14.37 5.49
CA LEU A 49 -16.03 12.96 5.31
C LEU A 49 -16.38 12.47 3.90
N GLU A 50 -17.40 13.07 3.29
CA GLU A 50 -17.83 12.78 1.92
C GLU A 50 -16.79 13.25 0.91
N GLU A 51 -16.24 14.44 1.08
CA GLU A 51 -15.18 14.98 0.24
C GLU A 51 -13.89 14.15 0.38
N ALA A 52 -13.53 13.82 1.60
CA ALA A 52 -12.38 12.97 1.89
C ALA A 52 -12.51 11.59 1.23
N GLU A 53 -13.67 10.93 1.35
CA GLU A 53 -13.95 9.65 0.70
C GLU A 53 -13.87 9.77 -0.83
N ALA A 54 -14.48 10.80 -1.40
CA ALA A 54 -14.48 11.01 -2.85
C ALA A 54 -13.06 11.18 -3.40
N ALA A 55 -12.21 11.92 -2.68
CA ALA A 55 -10.81 12.12 -3.07
C ALA A 55 -10.00 10.83 -3.05
N VAL A 56 -10.18 9.98 -2.03
CA VAL A 56 -9.52 8.65 -1.99
C VAL A 56 -9.99 7.78 -3.15
N ARG A 57 -11.30 7.74 -3.41
CA ARG A 57 -11.85 6.95 -4.53
C ARG A 57 -11.35 7.44 -5.89
N GLU A 58 -11.11 8.73 -6.05
CA GLU A 58 -10.52 9.30 -7.26
C GLU A 58 -9.09 8.78 -7.47
N GLU A 59 -8.25 8.81 -6.44
CA GLU A 59 -6.89 8.27 -6.52
C GLU A 59 -6.85 6.77 -6.83
N LEU A 60 -7.79 5.99 -6.27
CA LEU A 60 -7.91 4.57 -6.60
C LEU A 60 -8.35 4.35 -8.06
N LYS A 61 -9.27 5.19 -8.58
CA LYS A 61 -9.67 5.13 -10.00
C LYS A 61 -8.52 5.46 -10.94
N ILE A 62 -7.68 6.42 -10.59
CA ILE A 62 -6.49 6.73 -11.38
C ILE A 62 -5.58 5.48 -11.46
N LEU A 63 -5.36 4.81 -10.33
CA LEU A 63 -4.54 3.60 -10.31
C LEU A 63 -5.16 2.43 -11.12
N GLN A 64 -6.49 2.34 -11.16
CA GLN A 64 -7.20 1.33 -11.97
C GLN A 64 -7.14 1.60 -13.48
N ASN A 65 -7.16 2.87 -13.90
CA ASN A 65 -7.36 3.25 -15.30
C ASN A 65 -6.09 3.74 -15.99
N GLU A 66 -5.12 4.25 -15.26
CA GLU A 66 -3.91 4.82 -15.82
C GLU A 66 -2.70 3.89 -15.61
N ALA A 67 -1.84 3.89 -16.62
CA ALA A 67 -0.58 3.14 -16.53
C ALA A 67 0.33 3.74 -15.47
N ILE A 68 0.90 2.87 -14.62
CA ILE A 68 1.90 3.26 -13.63
C ILE A 68 3.20 3.62 -14.37
N ALA A 69 3.73 4.80 -14.11
CA ALA A 69 4.98 5.24 -14.73
C ALA A 69 6.15 4.30 -14.34
N ALA A 70 6.98 3.97 -15.31
CA ALA A 70 8.11 3.04 -15.10
C ALA A 70 9.04 3.54 -13.97
N GLN A 71 9.27 4.85 -13.90
CA GLN A 71 10.10 5.46 -12.85
C GLN A 71 9.47 5.31 -11.45
N GLU A 72 8.15 5.44 -11.33
CA GLU A 72 7.43 5.23 -10.08
C GLU A 72 7.54 3.77 -9.61
N LEU A 73 7.35 2.83 -10.53
CA LEU A 73 7.47 1.41 -10.25
C LEU A 73 8.90 1.05 -9.81
N GLU A 74 9.91 1.52 -10.51
CA GLU A 74 11.31 1.30 -10.15
C GLU A 74 11.66 1.89 -8.78
N LYS A 75 11.18 3.09 -8.49
CA LYS A 75 11.36 3.71 -7.16
C LYS A 75 10.81 2.80 -6.04
N VAL A 76 9.64 2.23 -6.23
CA VAL A 76 9.02 1.35 -5.23
C VAL A 76 9.78 0.04 -5.08
N LYS A 77 10.22 -0.56 -6.18
CA LYS A 77 11.05 -1.77 -6.18
C LYS A 77 12.38 -1.55 -5.46
N ASN A 78 13.07 -0.46 -5.79
CA ASN A 78 14.33 -0.09 -5.13
C ASN A 78 14.15 0.14 -3.64
N LYS A 79 13.04 0.77 -3.24
CA LYS A 79 12.74 0.99 -1.82
C LYS A 79 12.49 -0.33 -1.10
N PHE A 80 11.73 -1.26 -1.70
CA PHE A 80 11.48 -2.58 -1.13
C PHE A 80 12.79 -3.34 -0.92
N GLU A 81 13.61 -3.45 -1.96
CA GLU A 81 14.90 -4.13 -1.90
C GLU A 81 15.81 -3.53 -0.82
N SER A 82 15.93 -2.20 -0.77
CA SER A 82 16.70 -1.53 0.27
C SER A 82 16.19 -1.86 1.67
N THR A 83 14.85 -1.89 1.86
CA THR A 83 14.25 -2.22 3.15
C THR A 83 14.58 -3.66 3.57
N GLN A 84 14.56 -4.61 2.63
CA GLN A 84 14.94 -6.00 2.89
C GLN A 84 16.42 -6.12 3.26
N ILE A 85 17.31 -5.48 2.48
CA ILE A 85 18.74 -5.49 2.78
C ILE A 85 19.04 -4.94 4.18
N PHE A 86 18.47 -3.79 4.53
CA PHE A 86 18.65 -3.19 5.86
C PHE A 86 17.97 -4.00 6.98
N GLY A 87 16.81 -4.60 6.71
CA GLY A 87 16.12 -5.48 7.65
C GLY A 87 16.95 -6.71 8.03
N ASN A 88 17.70 -7.26 7.07
CA ASN A 88 18.54 -8.45 7.25
C ASN A 88 19.86 -8.19 8.00
N ILE A 89 20.17 -6.95 8.36
CA ILE A 89 21.28 -6.63 9.26
C ILE A 89 20.98 -7.10 10.70
N ASN A 90 19.71 -7.15 11.07
CA ASN A 90 19.28 -7.60 12.38
C ASN A 90 19.00 -9.12 12.37
N TYR A 91 19.80 -9.90 13.11
CA TYR A 91 19.67 -11.35 13.16
C TYR A 91 18.32 -11.84 13.68
N LEU A 92 17.69 -11.09 14.60
CA LEU A 92 16.34 -11.43 15.06
C LEU A 92 15.30 -11.31 13.96
N ASN A 93 15.40 -10.27 13.12
CA ASN A 93 14.53 -10.11 11.95
C ASN A 93 14.74 -11.27 10.96
N VAL A 94 15.98 -11.64 10.68
CA VAL A 94 16.30 -12.77 9.80
C VAL A 94 15.69 -14.05 10.35
N ALA A 95 15.88 -14.34 11.64
CA ALA A 95 15.35 -15.55 12.27
C ALA A 95 13.80 -15.58 12.24
N THR A 96 13.16 -14.45 12.51
CA THR A 96 11.69 -14.32 12.45
C THR A 96 11.17 -14.51 11.04
N ASN A 97 11.82 -13.91 10.04
CA ASN A 97 11.45 -14.06 8.63
C ASN A 97 11.64 -15.51 8.15
N LEU A 98 12.76 -16.15 8.47
CA LEU A 98 12.99 -17.55 8.14
C LEU A 98 11.91 -18.46 8.74
N ALA A 99 11.56 -18.25 10.01
CA ALA A 99 10.50 -19.01 10.67
C ALA A 99 9.13 -18.77 10.01
N TRP A 100 8.85 -17.54 9.58
CA TRP A 100 7.63 -17.20 8.85
C TRP A 100 7.56 -17.89 7.48
N PHE A 101 8.64 -17.85 6.72
CA PHE A 101 8.70 -18.52 5.42
C PHE A 101 8.61 -20.03 5.55
N GLU A 102 9.26 -20.63 6.54
CA GLU A 102 9.16 -22.07 6.82
C GLU A 102 7.71 -22.47 7.17
N LEU A 103 7.03 -21.69 8.00
CA LEU A 103 5.64 -21.94 8.37
C LEU A 103 4.68 -21.88 7.16
N ASN A 104 4.95 -21.04 6.17
CA ASN A 104 4.07 -20.79 5.03
C ASN A 104 4.52 -21.51 3.74
N GLY A 105 5.60 -22.29 3.77
CA GLY A 105 6.08 -22.99 2.59
C GLY A 105 7.49 -23.53 2.78
N ALA A 106 8.49 -22.70 2.51
CA ALA A 106 9.89 -23.07 2.68
C ALA A 106 10.73 -21.85 3.04
N ALA A 107 11.65 -21.99 3.99
CA ALA A 107 12.59 -20.92 4.40
C ALA A 107 13.39 -20.35 3.22
N GLU A 108 13.72 -21.19 2.22
CA GLU A 108 14.43 -20.80 1.00
C GLU A 108 13.70 -19.75 0.15
N ASP A 109 12.38 -19.62 0.30
CA ASP A 109 11.57 -18.64 -0.42
C ASP A 109 11.82 -17.20 0.05
N MET A 110 12.41 -17.02 1.23
CA MET A 110 12.87 -15.72 1.71
C MET A 110 13.91 -15.09 0.76
N GLU A 111 14.83 -15.87 0.23
CA GLU A 111 15.86 -15.37 -0.71
C GLU A 111 15.26 -14.95 -2.06
N LYS A 112 14.14 -15.56 -2.46
CA LYS A 112 13.45 -15.28 -3.72
C LYS A 112 12.48 -14.10 -3.64
N GLU A 113 12.23 -13.55 -2.45
CA GLU A 113 11.22 -12.50 -2.26
C GLU A 113 11.55 -11.24 -3.05
N VAL A 114 12.80 -10.79 -3.02
CA VAL A 114 13.24 -9.60 -3.79
C VAL A 114 13.05 -9.82 -5.29
N GLU A 115 13.39 -11.00 -5.81
CA GLU A 115 13.22 -11.35 -7.22
C GLU A 115 11.73 -11.33 -7.62
N ARG A 116 10.84 -11.87 -6.77
CA ARG A 116 9.39 -11.84 -6.98
C ARG A 116 8.87 -10.38 -7.07
N TYR A 117 9.33 -9.50 -6.19
CA TYR A 117 8.96 -8.08 -6.25
C TYR A 117 9.54 -7.39 -7.49
N ARG A 118 10.77 -7.71 -7.88
CA ARG A 118 11.40 -7.19 -9.10
C ARG A 118 10.67 -7.63 -10.37
N ALA A 119 10.11 -8.83 -10.39
CA ALA A 119 9.37 -9.37 -11.53
C ALA A 119 8.00 -8.71 -11.74
N VAL A 120 7.45 -8.00 -10.74
CA VAL A 120 6.13 -7.35 -10.83
C VAL A 120 6.12 -6.29 -11.93
N THR A 121 5.11 -6.33 -12.80
CA THR A 121 4.92 -5.38 -13.90
C THR A 121 3.84 -4.35 -13.59
N ALA A 122 3.86 -3.21 -14.28
CA ALA A 122 2.83 -2.18 -14.17
C ALA A 122 1.43 -2.74 -14.54
N GLY A 123 1.35 -3.59 -15.56
CA GLY A 123 0.08 -4.22 -15.97
C GLY A 123 -0.49 -5.15 -14.90
N GLN A 124 0.34 -5.95 -14.22
CA GLN A 124 -0.11 -6.78 -13.11
C GLN A 124 -0.66 -5.93 -11.95
N LEU A 125 0.01 -4.84 -11.60
CA LEU A 125 -0.47 -3.92 -10.56
C LEU A 125 -1.80 -3.28 -10.93
N GLN A 126 -1.98 -2.89 -12.20
CA GLN A 126 -3.24 -2.34 -12.68
C GLN A 126 -4.36 -3.38 -12.62
N THR A 127 -4.11 -4.61 -13.04
CA THR A 127 -5.09 -5.70 -12.96
C THR A 127 -5.52 -5.97 -11.51
N VAL A 128 -4.56 -6.01 -10.58
CA VAL A 128 -4.85 -6.16 -9.15
C VAL A 128 -5.66 -4.97 -8.62
N ALA A 129 -5.30 -3.74 -9.01
CA ALA A 129 -6.05 -2.56 -8.60
C ALA A 129 -7.51 -2.58 -9.10
N GLN A 130 -7.74 -3.01 -10.34
CA GLN A 130 -9.09 -3.15 -10.91
C GLN A 130 -9.95 -4.14 -10.14
N THR A 131 -9.36 -5.25 -9.69
CA THR A 131 -10.07 -6.29 -8.94
C THR A 131 -10.25 -5.92 -7.47
N ALA A 132 -9.17 -5.48 -6.81
CA ALA A 132 -9.17 -5.23 -5.37
C ALA A 132 -9.96 -3.98 -4.97
N PHE A 133 -9.96 -2.95 -5.81
CA PHE A 133 -10.64 -1.68 -5.54
C PHE A 133 -11.99 -1.55 -6.25
N ASP A 134 -12.58 -2.65 -6.69
CA ASP A 134 -13.96 -2.64 -7.14
C ASP A 134 -14.87 -2.15 -6.01
N LYS A 135 -15.79 -1.26 -6.34
CA LYS A 135 -16.73 -0.66 -5.36
C LYS A 135 -17.55 -1.72 -4.62
N ALA A 136 -17.83 -2.86 -5.25
CA ALA A 136 -18.56 -3.96 -4.64
C ALA A 136 -17.78 -4.68 -3.52
N ASN A 137 -16.44 -4.57 -3.52
CA ASN A 137 -15.56 -5.23 -2.57
C ASN A 137 -15.13 -4.33 -1.39
N GLY A 138 -15.67 -3.12 -1.28
CA GLY A 138 -15.21 -2.14 -0.30
C GLY A 138 -16.27 -1.76 0.73
N VAL A 139 -15.84 -1.58 1.97
CA VAL A 139 -16.61 -0.99 3.07
C VAL A 139 -15.95 0.30 3.51
N VAL A 140 -16.73 1.34 3.74
CA VAL A 140 -16.25 2.63 4.26
C VAL A 140 -16.80 2.83 5.66
N LEU A 141 -15.91 3.04 6.62
CA LEU A 141 -16.24 3.40 8.00
C LEU A 141 -15.92 4.88 8.22
N LYS A 142 -16.93 5.65 8.59
CA LYS A 142 -16.80 7.07 8.95
C LYS A 142 -16.91 7.21 10.46
N ILE A 143 -15.88 7.74 11.09
CA ILE A 143 -15.83 7.95 12.54
C ILE A 143 -15.91 9.44 12.80
N VAL A 144 -16.92 9.85 13.55
CA VAL A 144 -17.12 11.23 14.02
C VAL A 144 -16.90 11.29 15.53
N SER A 145 -16.29 12.37 16.01
CA SER A 145 -16.24 12.63 17.45
C SER A 145 -17.65 12.93 17.95
N SER A 146 -18.11 12.23 18.98
CA SER A 146 -19.25 12.70 19.78
C SER A 146 -18.78 13.88 20.61
N GLU A 147 -19.39 15.05 20.46
CA GLU A 147 -19.26 16.15 21.40
C GLU A 147 -19.74 15.75 22.80
#